data_d9aa9465d206156a1aed69e129400c9c
#
_entry.id   d9aa9465d206156a1aed69e129400c9c
#
_cell.length_a   1.000
_cell.length_b   1.000
_cell.length_c   1.000
_cell.angle_alpha   90.00
_cell.angle_beta   90.00
_cell.angle_gamma   90.00
#
_symmetry.space_group_name_H-M   'P 1'
#
loop_
_entity.id
_entity.type
_entity.pdbx_description
1 polymer ?
#
loop_
_entity_poly.entity_id
_entity_poly.type
_entity_poly.pdbx_seq_one_letter_code
_entity_poly.pdbx_strand_id
1 'polypeptide(L)'
;MQRFFITALACVICLNVTSQVNLLKKIGGKVQNSIQIKTKLSEDDVKQGLTEALTIGSQFAVNKVSSENGFNGTPSIRILVPSEANRMKETLIKIGFKQTVDDFESSMNRAAELASKDALDILLTAIKNVTIKDAFYILNGEQNSATEYLRQETTDFLHQLLKPIVISTMSDIEVAKKWDVLTTKYNSIPFTKKINPDLEDYITYKTIDGLFVFIAVQENEIRNKPLARTSEILKNVFENQDF
;
A
#
# COMPACT_ATOMS: atom_id res chain seq x y z
N MET A 1 69.54 54.83 18.12
CA MET A 1 69.16 53.39 17.95
C MET A 1 67.68 53.18 18.31
N GLN A 2 66.73 53.94 17.76
CA GLN A 2 65.30 53.85 18.17
C GLN A 2 64.30 53.91 16.97
N ARG A 3 64.77 53.78 15.75
CA ARG A 3 63.92 53.86 14.54
C ARG A 3 63.76 52.54 13.78
N PHE A 4 64.44 51.46 14.18
CA PHE A 4 64.40 50.20 13.50
C PHE A 4 63.38 49.15 14.08
N PHE A 5 62.86 49.43 15.27
CA PHE A 5 61.93 48.51 15.97
C PHE A 5 60.44 48.67 15.59
N ILE A 6 60.03 49.79 14.97
CA ILE A 6 58.62 50.10 14.68
C ILE A 6 58.17 49.51 13.37
N THR A 7 59.09 49.28 12.41
CA THR A 7 58.72 48.73 11.11
C THR A 7 58.52 47.18 11.08
N ALA A 8 59.09 46.43 12.02
CA ALA A 8 58.93 44.97 12.10
C ALA A 8 57.59 44.56 12.72
N LEU A 9 57.02 45.39 13.59
CA LEU A 9 55.73 45.09 14.29
C LEU A 9 54.50 45.29 13.39
N ALA A 10 54.58 46.20 12.40
CA ALA A 10 53.45 46.44 11.48
C ALA A 10 53.29 45.29 10.46
N CYS A 11 54.37 44.58 10.07
CA CYS A 11 54.30 43.48 9.08
C CYS A 11 53.72 42.20 9.65
N VAL A 12 53.87 41.93 10.97
CA VAL A 12 53.31 40.70 11.63
C VAL A 12 51.81 40.81 11.82
N ILE A 13 51.25 42.00 12.01
CA ILE A 13 49.80 42.21 12.18
C ILE A 13 49.05 42.04 10.84
N CYS A 14 49.68 42.43 9.69
CA CYS A 14 49.05 42.26 8.36
C CYS A 14 48.97 40.82 7.91
N LEU A 15 49.86 39.94 8.32
CA LEU A 15 49.85 38.50 7.91
C LEU A 15 48.76 37.69 8.65
N ASN A 16 48.35 38.11 9.83
CA ASN A 16 47.29 37.42 10.61
C ASN A 16 45.88 37.78 10.14
N VAL A 17 45.66 38.97 9.59
CA VAL A 17 44.34 39.42 9.13
C VAL A 17 43.95 38.68 7.81
N THR A 18 44.91 38.46 6.92
CA THR A 18 44.61 37.72 5.66
C THR A 18 44.31 36.23 5.89
N SER A 19 44.89 35.63 6.93
CA SER A 19 44.63 34.24 7.29
C SER A 19 43.21 34.05 7.88
N GLN A 20 42.73 35.00 8.69
CA GLN A 20 41.40 34.97 9.28
C GLN A 20 40.30 35.22 8.27
N VAL A 21 40.51 36.11 7.29
CA VAL A 21 39.53 36.38 6.21
C VAL A 21 39.35 35.16 5.28
N ASN A 22 40.43 34.41 5.02
CA ASN A 22 40.35 33.18 4.20
C ASN A 22 39.67 32.04 4.95
N LEU A 23 39.80 31.97 6.29
CA LEU A 23 39.10 30.98 7.10
C LEU A 23 37.59 31.26 7.15
N LEU A 24 37.20 32.52 7.30
CA LEU A 24 35.79 32.95 7.27
C LEU A 24 35.13 32.74 5.89
N LYS A 25 35.86 32.97 4.78
CA LYS A 25 35.38 32.64 3.45
C LYS A 25 35.18 31.12 3.23
N LYS A 26 36.07 30.31 3.81
CA LYS A 26 35.98 28.85 3.71
C LYS A 26 34.84 28.27 4.57
N ILE A 27 34.53 28.89 5.70
CA ILE A 27 33.38 28.53 6.56
C ILE A 27 32.07 29.06 5.95
N GLY A 28 32.05 30.30 5.44
CA GLY A 28 30.89 30.86 4.73
C GLY A 28 30.49 30.08 3.48
N GLY A 29 31.48 29.60 2.69
CA GLY A 29 31.23 28.76 1.52
C GLY A 29 30.70 27.35 1.84
N LYS A 30 31.09 26.79 3.00
CA LYS A 30 30.53 25.51 3.47
C LYS A 30 29.15 25.64 4.09
N VAL A 31 28.83 26.75 4.73
CA VAL A 31 27.51 27.04 5.30
C VAL A 31 26.51 27.34 4.18
N GLN A 32 26.95 27.97 3.09
CA GLN A 32 26.08 28.29 1.95
C GLN A 32 25.68 27.05 1.12
N ASN A 33 26.50 25.98 1.17
CA ASN A 33 26.13 24.69 0.55
C ASN A 33 25.28 23.78 1.43
N SER A 34 25.00 24.18 2.68
CA SER A 34 24.18 23.40 3.62
C SER A 34 22.80 24.02 3.87
N ILE A 35 22.52 25.18 3.31
CA ILE A 35 21.15 25.68 3.25
C ILE A 35 20.53 25.05 2.01
N GLN A 36 20.09 23.79 2.13
CA GLN A 36 19.06 23.27 1.23
C GLN A 36 17.86 24.22 1.41
N ILE A 37 17.65 25.07 0.41
CA ILE A 37 16.39 25.79 0.27
C ILE A 37 15.37 24.66 0.13
N LYS A 38 14.59 24.37 1.18
CA LYS A 38 13.40 23.52 1.06
C LYS A 38 12.55 24.19 -0.01
N THR A 39 12.66 23.73 -1.24
CA THR A 39 11.82 24.17 -2.34
C THR A 39 10.39 23.86 -1.93
N LYS A 40 9.53 24.88 -1.94
CA LYS A 40 8.10 24.67 -1.68
C LYS A 40 7.60 23.60 -2.64
N LEU A 41 7.06 22.52 -2.10
CA LEU A 41 6.49 21.43 -2.90
C LEU A 41 5.47 21.99 -3.88
N SER A 42 5.60 21.65 -5.14
CA SER A 42 4.58 21.91 -6.15
C SER A 42 3.46 20.88 -6.06
N GLU A 43 2.31 21.20 -6.61
CA GLU A 43 1.20 20.23 -6.71
C GLU A 43 1.60 19.00 -7.54
N ASP A 44 2.40 19.20 -8.57
CA ASP A 44 2.90 18.11 -9.42
C ASP A 44 3.88 17.21 -8.68
N ASP A 45 4.76 17.75 -7.82
CA ASP A 45 5.63 16.93 -6.97
C ASP A 45 4.80 16.07 -6.03
N VAL A 46 3.75 16.63 -5.42
CA VAL A 46 2.86 15.88 -4.53
C VAL A 46 2.12 14.78 -5.29
N LYS A 47 1.55 15.09 -6.47
CA LYS A 47 0.90 14.09 -7.33
C LYS A 47 1.85 12.95 -7.68
N GLN A 48 3.08 13.27 -8.07
CA GLN A 48 4.09 12.29 -8.40
C GLN A 48 4.44 11.42 -7.20
N GLY A 49 4.66 12.02 -6.03
CA GLY A 49 4.96 11.29 -4.80
C GLY A 49 3.83 10.36 -4.36
N LEU A 50 2.57 10.81 -4.42
CA LEU A 50 1.40 9.98 -4.13
C LEU A 50 1.26 8.83 -5.13
N THR A 51 1.44 9.10 -6.42
CA THR A 51 1.41 8.07 -7.48
C THR A 51 2.48 7.01 -7.25
N GLU A 52 3.70 7.42 -6.90
CA GLU A 52 4.80 6.50 -6.62
C GLU A 52 4.54 5.68 -5.35
N ALA A 53 4.02 6.31 -4.28
CA ALA A 53 3.64 5.61 -3.06
C ALA A 53 2.58 4.52 -3.34
N LEU A 54 1.54 4.84 -4.12
CA LEU A 54 0.50 3.89 -4.53
C LEU A 54 1.06 2.78 -5.42
N THR A 55 2.01 3.09 -6.30
CA THR A 55 2.70 2.09 -7.15
C THR A 55 3.48 1.09 -6.31
N ILE A 56 4.30 1.57 -5.37
CA ILE A 56 5.05 0.73 -4.43
C ILE A 56 4.10 -0.08 -3.54
N GLY A 57 3.04 0.56 -3.06
CA GLY A 57 1.99 -0.08 -2.28
C GLY A 57 1.32 -1.23 -3.04
N SER A 58 1.01 -1.03 -4.31
CA SER A 58 0.41 -2.05 -5.17
C SER A 58 1.34 -3.24 -5.40
N GLN A 59 2.62 -3.00 -5.66
CA GLN A 59 3.63 -4.07 -5.79
C GLN A 59 3.76 -4.88 -4.50
N PHE A 60 3.82 -4.19 -3.36
CA PHE A 60 3.88 -4.83 -2.05
C PHE A 60 2.62 -5.67 -1.78
N ALA A 61 1.44 -5.10 -2.01
CA ALA A 61 0.15 -5.76 -1.80
C ALA A 61 0.04 -7.04 -2.63
N VAL A 62 0.27 -6.95 -3.94
CA VAL A 62 0.19 -8.11 -4.85
C VAL A 62 1.16 -9.20 -4.42
N ASN A 63 2.43 -8.88 -4.14
CA ASN A 63 3.41 -9.86 -3.68
C ASN A 63 2.98 -10.53 -2.37
N LYS A 64 2.35 -9.79 -1.47
CA LYS A 64 1.90 -10.30 -0.17
C LYS A 64 0.70 -11.22 -0.31
N VAL A 65 -0.35 -10.80 -1.02
CA VAL A 65 -1.61 -11.55 -1.08
C VAL A 65 -1.58 -12.70 -2.08
N SER A 66 -0.76 -12.63 -3.15
CA SER A 66 -0.63 -13.71 -4.14
C SER A 66 0.27 -14.87 -3.69
N SER A 67 0.98 -14.72 -2.57
CA SER A 67 1.78 -15.78 -1.99
C SER A 67 0.90 -16.92 -1.46
N GLU A 68 1.47 -18.10 -1.27
CA GLU A 68 0.77 -19.20 -0.63
C GLU A 68 0.34 -18.82 0.80
N ASN A 69 -0.93 -19.03 1.13
CA ASN A 69 -1.57 -18.58 2.36
C ASN A 69 -1.55 -17.05 2.57
N GLY A 70 -1.40 -16.27 1.51
CA GLY A 70 -1.45 -14.81 1.55
C GLY A 70 -2.79 -14.30 2.07
N PHE A 71 -3.90 -14.89 1.63
CA PHE A 71 -5.24 -14.65 2.18
C PHE A 71 -5.54 -15.56 3.38
N ASN A 72 -5.42 -16.88 3.20
CA ASN A 72 -5.84 -17.84 4.22
C ASN A 72 -5.07 -17.72 5.53
N GLY A 73 -3.78 -17.40 5.49
CA GLY A 73 -2.92 -17.21 6.64
C GLY A 73 -2.95 -15.80 7.25
N THR A 74 -3.72 -14.87 6.68
CA THR A 74 -3.78 -13.46 7.11
C THR A 74 -5.17 -13.13 7.67
N PRO A 75 -5.37 -13.11 8.98
CA PRO A 75 -6.70 -12.96 9.60
C PRO A 75 -7.48 -11.72 9.14
N SER A 76 -6.80 -10.61 8.85
CA SER A 76 -7.43 -9.34 8.47
C SER A 76 -8.09 -9.35 7.08
N ILE A 77 -7.67 -10.28 6.19
CA ILE A 77 -8.18 -10.37 4.83
C ILE A 77 -8.72 -11.76 4.48
N ARG A 78 -8.63 -12.71 5.42
CA ARG A 78 -9.10 -14.09 5.20
C ARG A 78 -10.57 -14.10 4.77
N ILE A 79 -10.86 -14.76 3.67
CA ILE A 79 -12.20 -14.91 3.11
C ILE A 79 -12.91 -16.05 3.83
N LEU A 80 -13.94 -15.71 4.59
CA LEU A 80 -14.84 -16.64 5.25
C LEU A 80 -16.07 -16.88 4.36
N VAL A 81 -16.95 -17.80 4.74
CA VAL A 81 -18.24 -17.94 4.05
C VAL A 81 -19.01 -16.60 4.05
N PRO A 82 -19.77 -16.29 2.97
CA PRO A 82 -20.62 -15.10 2.94
C PRO A 82 -21.58 -15.04 4.14
N SER A 83 -21.90 -13.81 4.60
CA SER A 83 -22.75 -13.60 5.80
C SER A 83 -24.09 -14.32 5.73
N GLU A 84 -24.67 -14.44 4.53
CA GLU A 84 -25.91 -15.14 4.25
C GLU A 84 -25.80 -16.64 4.53
N ALA A 85 -24.59 -17.19 4.49
CA ALA A 85 -24.30 -18.60 4.72
C ALA A 85 -23.82 -18.91 6.15
N ASN A 86 -23.71 -17.93 7.05
CA ASN A 86 -23.22 -18.14 8.41
C ASN A 86 -24.05 -19.20 9.18
N ARG A 87 -25.36 -19.16 9.06
CA ARG A 87 -26.24 -20.15 9.71
C ARG A 87 -25.97 -21.56 9.18
N MET A 88 -25.72 -21.70 7.88
CA MET A 88 -25.33 -22.98 7.27
C MET A 88 -24.01 -23.45 7.87
N LYS A 89 -22.99 -22.61 7.87
CA LYS A 89 -21.67 -22.88 8.44
C LYS A 89 -21.77 -23.38 9.88
N GLU A 90 -22.44 -22.64 10.75
CA GLU A 90 -22.61 -23.02 12.14
C GLU A 90 -23.32 -24.36 12.34
N THR A 91 -24.38 -24.60 11.55
CA THR A 91 -25.13 -25.84 11.59
C THR A 91 -24.27 -27.03 11.16
N LEU A 92 -23.57 -26.90 10.04
CA LEU A 92 -22.68 -27.96 9.52
C LEU A 92 -21.52 -28.26 10.49
N ILE A 93 -20.93 -27.24 11.12
CA ILE A 93 -19.87 -27.43 12.12
C ILE A 93 -20.42 -28.21 13.33
N LYS A 94 -21.63 -27.86 13.86
CA LYS A 94 -22.26 -28.53 15.01
C LYS A 94 -22.53 -30.02 14.75
N ILE A 95 -22.83 -30.40 13.53
CA ILE A 95 -23.09 -31.81 13.15
C ILE A 95 -21.85 -32.53 12.59
N GLY A 96 -20.65 -31.97 12.78
CA GLY A 96 -19.37 -32.65 12.52
C GLY A 96 -18.74 -32.40 11.13
N PHE A 97 -19.29 -31.49 10.29
CA PHE A 97 -18.75 -31.15 8.98
C PHE A 97 -17.78 -29.96 8.99
N LYS A 98 -17.07 -29.74 10.10
CA LYS A 98 -16.08 -28.64 10.21
C LYS A 98 -15.06 -28.67 9.09
N GLN A 99 -14.45 -29.83 8.82
CA GLN A 99 -13.41 -29.98 7.79
C GLN A 99 -13.95 -29.57 6.40
N THR A 100 -15.19 -29.96 6.06
CA THR A 100 -15.78 -29.60 4.77
C THR A 100 -15.98 -28.08 4.63
N VAL A 101 -16.31 -27.41 5.74
CA VAL A 101 -16.39 -25.93 5.77
C VAL A 101 -15.01 -25.31 5.61
N ASP A 102 -14.01 -25.81 6.34
CA ASP A 102 -12.64 -25.29 6.28
C ASP A 102 -12.04 -25.50 4.87
N ASP A 103 -12.31 -26.62 4.22
CA ASP A 103 -11.87 -26.91 2.83
C ASP A 103 -12.50 -25.94 1.81
N PHE A 104 -13.77 -25.60 2.01
CA PHE A 104 -14.43 -24.59 1.18
C PHE A 104 -13.85 -23.20 1.40
N GLU A 105 -13.71 -22.74 2.65
CA GLU A 105 -13.09 -21.45 2.95
C GLU A 105 -11.66 -21.36 2.38
N SER A 106 -10.87 -22.43 2.55
CA SER A 106 -9.51 -22.50 1.99
C SER A 106 -9.51 -22.40 0.47
N SER A 107 -10.51 -22.98 -0.21
CA SER A 107 -10.62 -22.90 -1.68
C SER A 107 -10.94 -21.47 -2.16
N MET A 108 -11.81 -20.73 -1.47
CA MET A 108 -12.08 -19.33 -1.79
C MET A 108 -10.81 -18.47 -1.65
N ASN A 109 -10.10 -18.64 -0.54
CA ASN A 109 -8.84 -17.93 -0.30
C ASN A 109 -7.80 -18.26 -1.37
N ARG A 110 -7.68 -19.53 -1.74
CA ARG A 110 -6.75 -19.95 -2.79
C ARG A 110 -7.09 -19.37 -4.16
N ALA A 111 -8.37 -19.28 -4.50
CA ALA A 111 -8.80 -18.63 -5.74
C ALA A 111 -8.42 -17.14 -5.76
N ALA A 112 -8.62 -16.43 -4.62
CA ALA A 112 -8.22 -15.05 -4.48
C ALA A 112 -6.70 -14.85 -4.58
N GLU A 113 -5.88 -15.73 -3.95
CA GLU A 113 -4.42 -15.72 -4.06
C GLU A 113 -3.95 -15.86 -5.51
N LEU A 114 -4.53 -16.80 -6.26
CA LEU A 114 -4.19 -17.02 -7.66
C LEU A 114 -4.60 -15.83 -8.54
N ALA A 115 -5.83 -15.33 -8.38
CA ALA A 115 -6.31 -14.16 -9.12
C ALA A 115 -5.48 -12.91 -8.86
N SER A 116 -4.96 -12.75 -7.64
CA SER A 116 -4.14 -11.60 -7.27
C SER A 116 -2.80 -11.53 -8.02
N LYS A 117 -2.32 -12.63 -8.62
CA LYS A 117 -1.08 -12.63 -9.41
C LYS A 117 -1.16 -11.69 -10.62
N ASP A 118 -2.34 -11.59 -11.21
CA ASP A 118 -2.59 -10.79 -12.40
C ASP A 118 -3.07 -9.35 -12.06
N ALA A 119 -3.22 -9.05 -10.75
CA ALA A 119 -3.76 -7.77 -10.30
C ALA A 119 -2.79 -6.58 -10.47
N LEU A 120 -1.47 -6.82 -10.56
CA LEU A 120 -0.49 -5.74 -10.57
C LEU A 120 -0.66 -4.81 -11.78
N ASP A 121 -0.73 -5.35 -12.98
CA ASP A 121 -0.86 -4.54 -14.20
C ASP A 121 -2.19 -3.78 -14.25
N ILE A 122 -3.24 -4.38 -13.68
CA ILE A 122 -4.56 -3.75 -13.56
C ILE A 122 -4.47 -2.56 -12.59
N LEU A 123 -3.87 -2.74 -11.41
CA LEU A 123 -3.66 -1.68 -10.42
C LEU A 123 -2.79 -0.54 -10.99
N LEU A 124 -1.68 -0.86 -11.65
CA LEU A 124 -0.82 0.14 -12.27
C LEU A 124 -1.54 0.93 -13.38
N THR A 125 -2.41 0.26 -14.14
CA THR A 125 -3.26 0.92 -15.15
C THR A 125 -4.28 1.83 -14.48
N ALA A 126 -4.92 1.37 -13.40
CA ALA A 126 -5.84 2.18 -12.61
C ALA A 126 -5.16 3.44 -12.07
N ILE A 127 -3.98 3.30 -11.43
CA ILE A 127 -3.20 4.42 -10.88
C ILE A 127 -2.85 5.45 -11.96
N LYS A 128 -2.44 5.00 -13.17
CA LYS A 128 -2.11 5.91 -14.30
C LYS A 128 -3.32 6.69 -14.79
N ASN A 129 -4.50 6.10 -14.76
CA ASN A 129 -5.74 6.71 -15.26
C ASN A 129 -6.42 7.63 -14.24
N VAL A 130 -6.07 7.50 -12.96
CA VAL A 130 -6.62 8.36 -11.91
C VAL A 130 -6.00 9.75 -11.97
N THR A 131 -6.84 10.76 -12.06
CA THR A 131 -6.42 12.16 -11.91
C THR A 131 -6.49 12.54 -10.44
N ILE A 132 -5.34 12.66 -9.79
CA ILE A 132 -5.28 13.08 -8.39
C ILE A 132 -5.69 14.57 -8.33
N LYS A 133 -6.92 14.81 -7.87
CA LYS A 133 -7.42 16.14 -7.52
C LYS A 133 -7.07 16.39 -6.06
N ASP A 134 -6.86 17.65 -5.72
CA ASP A 134 -6.59 18.04 -4.32
C ASP A 134 -5.43 17.27 -3.67
N ALA A 135 -4.31 17.13 -4.40
CA ALA A 135 -3.15 16.34 -3.98
C ALA A 135 -2.65 16.72 -2.57
N PHE A 136 -2.64 18.02 -2.24
CA PHE A 136 -2.29 18.47 -0.89
C PHE A 136 -3.31 18.04 0.18
N TYR A 137 -4.59 17.97 -0.16
CA TYR A 137 -5.60 17.49 0.78
C TYR A 137 -5.38 16.00 1.08
N ILE A 138 -5.09 15.19 0.07
CA ILE A 138 -4.76 13.76 0.24
C ILE A 138 -3.46 13.59 1.02
N LEU A 139 -2.43 14.38 0.70
CA LEU A 139 -1.14 14.32 1.37
C LEU A 139 -1.28 14.63 2.87
N ASN A 140 -2.04 15.67 3.23
CA ASN A 140 -2.26 16.12 4.61
C ASN A 140 -3.41 15.38 5.32
N GLY A 141 -4.03 14.41 4.65
CA GLY A 141 -5.14 13.63 5.20
C GLY A 141 -4.67 12.49 6.11
N GLU A 142 -5.59 11.58 6.42
CA GLU A 142 -5.35 10.39 7.23
C GLU A 142 -4.25 9.50 6.65
N GLN A 143 -3.72 8.57 7.46
CA GLN A 143 -2.56 7.74 7.12
C GLN A 143 -2.75 6.84 5.89
N ASN A 144 -3.99 6.66 5.42
CA ASN A 144 -4.35 5.86 4.25
C ASN A 144 -5.13 6.66 3.20
N SER A 145 -5.07 7.99 3.23
CA SER A 145 -5.90 8.86 2.37
C SER A 145 -5.66 8.65 0.88
N ALA A 146 -4.43 8.36 0.44
CA ALA A 146 -4.16 8.08 -0.97
C ALA A 146 -4.73 6.73 -1.39
N THR A 147 -4.64 5.72 -0.53
CA THR A 147 -5.24 4.40 -0.75
C THR A 147 -6.77 4.49 -0.84
N GLU A 148 -7.41 5.22 0.08
CA GLU A 148 -8.87 5.37 0.06
C GLU A 148 -9.34 6.17 -1.16
N TYR A 149 -8.59 7.19 -1.57
CA TYR A 149 -8.85 7.90 -2.82
C TYR A 149 -8.76 6.94 -4.03
N LEU A 150 -7.69 6.15 -4.13
CA LEU A 150 -7.54 5.15 -5.19
C LEU A 150 -8.69 4.13 -5.16
N ARG A 151 -9.07 3.65 -3.98
CA ARG A 151 -10.18 2.71 -3.79
C ARG A 151 -11.48 3.29 -4.36
N GLN A 152 -11.84 4.51 -3.98
CA GLN A 152 -13.07 5.15 -4.42
C GLN A 152 -13.12 5.33 -5.94
N GLU A 153 -12.01 5.73 -6.54
CA GLU A 153 -11.95 6.02 -7.97
C GLU A 153 -11.84 4.74 -8.84
N THR A 154 -11.42 3.60 -8.28
CA THR A 154 -11.01 2.46 -9.10
C THR A 154 -11.69 1.13 -8.78
N THR A 155 -12.47 1.01 -7.71
CA THR A 155 -13.07 -0.27 -7.31
C THR A 155 -13.90 -0.92 -8.41
N ASP A 156 -14.75 -0.16 -9.09
CA ASP A 156 -15.60 -0.69 -10.17
C ASP A 156 -14.77 -1.15 -11.38
N PHE A 157 -13.75 -0.37 -11.72
CA PHE A 157 -12.81 -0.72 -12.80
C PHE A 157 -12.03 -2.01 -12.47
N LEU A 158 -11.49 -2.09 -11.25
CA LEU A 158 -10.80 -3.28 -10.76
C LEU A 158 -11.73 -4.50 -10.74
N HIS A 159 -12.97 -4.33 -10.29
CA HIS A 159 -13.97 -5.40 -10.26
C HIS A 159 -14.22 -5.95 -11.67
N GLN A 160 -14.46 -5.08 -12.66
CA GLN A 160 -14.70 -5.51 -14.05
C GLN A 160 -13.55 -6.32 -14.63
N LEU A 161 -12.30 -5.96 -14.32
CA LEU A 161 -11.12 -6.63 -14.87
C LEU A 161 -10.70 -7.86 -14.07
N LEU A 162 -10.87 -7.86 -12.75
CA LEU A 162 -10.50 -8.99 -11.90
C LEU A 162 -11.56 -10.10 -11.88
N LYS A 163 -12.86 -9.79 -12.04
CA LYS A 163 -13.93 -10.78 -11.97
C LYS A 163 -13.72 -11.97 -12.93
N PRO A 164 -13.40 -11.79 -14.22
CA PRO A 164 -13.16 -12.93 -15.11
C PRO A 164 -11.96 -13.79 -14.69
N ILE A 165 -10.93 -13.17 -14.10
CA ILE A 165 -9.75 -13.88 -13.59
C ILE A 165 -10.15 -14.70 -12.36
N VAL A 166 -10.91 -14.10 -11.43
CA VAL A 166 -11.44 -14.79 -10.23
C VAL A 166 -12.30 -15.98 -10.66
N ILE A 167 -13.21 -15.83 -11.63
CA ILE A 167 -14.06 -16.94 -12.15
C ILE A 167 -13.18 -18.07 -12.67
N SER A 168 -12.15 -17.76 -13.46
CA SER A 168 -11.21 -18.78 -13.97
C SER A 168 -10.52 -19.52 -12.83
N THR A 169 -9.96 -18.80 -11.86
CA THR A 169 -9.27 -19.43 -10.71
C THR A 169 -10.21 -20.21 -9.79
N MET A 170 -11.46 -19.74 -9.62
CA MET A 170 -12.50 -20.50 -8.90
C MET A 170 -12.81 -21.83 -9.58
N SER A 171 -12.84 -21.86 -10.91
CA SER A 171 -13.03 -23.08 -11.68
C SER A 171 -11.87 -24.05 -11.50
N ASP A 172 -10.63 -23.57 -11.59
CA ASP A 172 -9.42 -24.39 -11.44
C ASP A 172 -9.31 -25.02 -10.04
N ILE A 173 -9.81 -24.33 -9.01
CA ILE A 173 -9.81 -24.78 -7.61
C ILE A 173 -11.10 -25.53 -7.22
N GLU A 174 -12.03 -25.70 -8.15
CA GLU A 174 -13.32 -26.36 -7.93
C GLU A 174 -14.15 -25.74 -6.78
N VAL A 175 -14.15 -24.42 -6.63
CA VAL A 175 -14.87 -23.72 -5.55
C VAL A 175 -16.37 -24.02 -5.58
N ALA A 176 -16.99 -23.98 -6.78
CA ALA A 176 -18.40 -24.28 -6.96
C ALA A 176 -18.74 -25.71 -6.54
N LYS A 177 -17.90 -26.69 -6.86
CA LYS A 177 -18.09 -28.07 -6.43
C LYS A 177 -18.03 -28.24 -4.91
N LYS A 178 -17.13 -27.55 -4.25
CA LYS A 178 -17.06 -27.57 -2.79
C LYS A 178 -18.28 -26.88 -2.16
N TRP A 179 -18.78 -25.81 -2.77
CA TRP A 179 -20.02 -25.16 -2.38
C TRP A 179 -21.22 -26.10 -2.50
N ASP A 180 -21.33 -26.84 -3.61
CA ASP A 180 -22.40 -27.82 -3.84
C ASP A 180 -22.39 -28.93 -2.78
N VAL A 181 -21.20 -29.39 -2.36
CA VAL A 181 -21.07 -30.37 -1.27
C VAL A 181 -21.64 -29.82 0.04
N LEU A 182 -21.32 -28.56 0.39
CA LEU A 182 -21.83 -27.93 1.60
C LEU A 182 -23.35 -27.75 1.55
N THR A 183 -23.86 -27.20 0.45
CA THR A 183 -25.29 -26.92 0.30
C THR A 183 -26.12 -28.20 0.24
N THR A 184 -25.65 -29.28 -0.40
CA THR A 184 -26.28 -30.55 -0.40
C THR A 184 -26.39 -31.13 1.00
N LYS A 185 -25.32 -31.11 1.77
CA LYS A 185 -25.33 -31.54 3.20
C LYS A 185 -26.30 -30.72 4.04
N TYR A 186 -26.32 -29.41 3.88
CA TYR A 186 -27.20 -28.51 4.60
C TYR A 186 -28.69 -28.72 4.22
N ASN A 187 -28.99 -28.84 2.92
CA ASN A 187 -30.34 -28.99 2.42
C ASN A 187 -30.93 -30.38 2.74
N SER A 188 -30.11 -31.37 3.12
CA SER A 188 -30.62 -32.65 3.64
C SER A 188 -31.19 -32.55 5.05
N ILE A 189 -30.95 -31.45 5.74
CA ILE A 189 -31.49 -31.19 7.08
C ILE A 189 -32.94 -30.65 6.92
N PRO A 190 -33.96 -31.23 7.57
CA PRO A 190 -35.33 -30.74 7.49
C PRO A 190 -35.47 -29.27 7.90
N PHE A 191 -36.36 -28.54 7.22
CA PHE A 191 -36.70 -27.13 7.52
C PHE A 191 -35.56 -26.11 7.33
N THR A 192 -34.51 -26.43 6.60
CA THR A 192 -33.48 -25.46 6.23
C THR A 192 -33.92 -24.59 5.07
N LYS A 193 -33.50 -23.31 5.08
CA LYS A 193 -33.72 -22.36 3.98
C LYS A 193 -32.58 -22.47 2.99
N LYS A 194 -32.88 -22.66 1.70
CA LYS A 194 -31.86 -22.63 0.63
C LYS A 194 -31.19 -21.27 0.58
N ILE A 195 -29.88 -21.28 0.37
CA ILE A 195 -29.03 -20.10 0.20
C ILE A 195 -28.25 -20.24 -1.11
N ASN A 196 -28.08 -19.13 -1.81
CA ASN A 196 -27.33 -19.08 -3.06
C ASN A 196 -26.67 -17.70 -3.23
N PRO A 197 -25.59 -17.42 -2.49
CA PRO A 197 -24.84 -16.18 -2.65
C PRO A 197 -24.13 -16.16 -4.01
N ASP A 198 -23.93 -14.96 -4.55
CA ASP A 198 -23.01 -14.76 -5.69
C ASP A 198 -21.56 -14.85 -5.20
N LEU A 199 -20.99 -16.07 -5.28
CA LEU A 199 -19.62 -16.33 -4.85
C LEU A 199 -18.59 -15.65 -5.74
N GLU A 200 -18.88 -15.45 -7.03
CA GLU A 200 -17.96 -14.81 -7.96
C GLU A 200 -17.76 -13.34 -7.60
N ASP A 201 -18.86 -12.61 -7.43
CA ASP A 201 -18.80 -11.23 -6.95
C ASP A 201 -18.20 -11.12 -5.55
N TYR A 202 -18.63 -12.00 -4.65
CA TYR A 202 -18.14 -12.00 -3.27
C TYR A 202 -16.63 -12.14 -3.19
N ILE A 203 -16.07 -13.17 -3.87
CA ILE A 203 -14.61 -13.41 -3.85
C ILE A 203 -13.88 -12.29 -4.59
N THR A 204 -14.44 -11.74 -5.68
CA THR A 204 -13.85 -10.61 -6.41
C THR A 204 -13.70 -9.38 -5.50
N TYR A 205 -14.77 -8.97 -4.81
CA TYR A 205 -14.71 -7.83 -3.88
C TYR A 205 -13.76 -8.11 -2.72
N LYS A 206 -13.75 -9.33 -2.16
CA LYS A 206 -12.81 -9.70 -1.10
C LYS A 206 -11.36 -9.69 -1.56
N THR A 207 -11.09 -10.06 -2.83
CA THR A 207 -9.76 -9.97 -3.43
C THR A 207 -9.31 -8.52 -3.52
N ILE A 208 -10.17 -7.63 -4.01
CA ILE A 208 -9.90 -6.19 -4.10
C ILE A 208 -9.68 -5.59 -2.70
N ASP A 209 -10.54 -5.93 -1.73
CA ASP A 209 -10.39 -5.47 -0.34
C ASP A 209 -9.03 -5.88 0.25
N GLY A 210 -8.60 -7.13 0.03
CA GLY A 210 -7.32 -7.61 0.51
C GLY A 210 -6.13 -6.86 -0.09
N LEU A 211 -6.20 -6.53 -1.38
CA LEU A 211 -5.19 -5.70 -2.04
C LEU A 211 -5.11 -4.31 -1.40
N PHE A 212 -6.24 -3.64 -1.23
CA PHE A 212 -6.28 -2.30 -0.64
C PHE A 212 -5.83 -2.26 0.82
N VAL A 213 -6.08 -3.32 1.61
CA VAL A 213 -5.55 -3.42 2.98
C VAL A 213 -4.02 -3.33 2.97
N PHE A 214 -3.35 -4.03 2.06
CA PHE A 214 -1.88 -4.00 2.02
C PHE A 214 -1.30 -2.78 1.32
N ILE A 215 -2.02 -2.16 0.37
CA ILE A 215 -1.65 -0.84 -0.18
C ILE A 215 -1.64 0.20 0.96
N ALA A 216 -2.69 0.21 1.80
CA ALA A 216 -2.77 1.10 2.96
C ALA A 216 -1.65 0.85 3.99
N VAL A 217 -1.29 -0.41 4.24
CA VAL A 217 -0.15 -0.75 5.11
C VAL A 217 1.13 -0.13 4.57
N GLN A 218 1.39 -0.25 3.27
CA GLN A 218 2.60 0.30 2.67
C GLN A 218 2.58 1.83 2.61
N GLU A 219 1.44 2.46 2.34
CA GLU A 219 1.28 3.91 2.42
C GLU A 219 1.62 4.42 3.83
N ASN A 220 1.09 3.74 4.85
CA ASN A 220 1.36 4.07 6.24
C ASN A 220 2.87 3.96 6.58
N GLU A 221 3.55 2.92 6.09
CA GLU A 221 5.01 2.78 6.25
C GLU A 221 5.76 3.96 5.61
N ILE A 222 5.39 4.37 4.39
CA ILE A 222 6.02 5.50 3.68
C ILE A 222 5.77 6.82 4.43
N ARG A 223 4.56 7.03 4.95
CA ARG A 223 4.21 8.24 5.72
C ARG A 223 5.00 8.35 7.03
N ASN A 224 5.14 7.24 7.75
CA ASN A 224 5.67 7.27 9.12
C ASN A 224 7.15 6.87 9.23
N LYS A 225 7.73 6.20 8.24
CA LYS A 225 9.10 5.69 8.33
C LYS A 225 10.00 6.22 7.22
N PRO A 226 10.98 7.10 7.51
CA PRO A 226 11.91 7.63 6.52
C PRO A 226 12.62 6.55 5.68
N LEU A 227 12.91 5.40 6.27
CA LEU A 227 13.57 4.27 5.58
C LEU A 227 12.71 3.63 4.50
N ALA A 228 11.38 3.77 4.55
CA ALA A 228 10.46 3.28 3.51
C ALA A 228 10.38 4.22 2.30
N ARG A 229 10.90 5.45 2.41
CA ARG A 229 10.95 6.46 1.33
C ARG A 229 12.16 6.19 0.42
N THR A 230 12.01 5.25 -0.50
CA THR A 230 13.11 4.71 -1.31
C THR A 230 13.60 5.64 -2.43
N SER A 231 12.82 6.66 -2.79
CA SER A 231 13.18 7.65 -3.83
C SER A 231 13.27 9.07 -3.28
N GLU A 232 13.90 9.97 -4.04
CA GLU A 232 14.00 11.38 -3.67
C GLU A 232 12.62 12.07 -3.67
N ILE A 233 11.71 11.71 -4.57
CA ILE A 233 10.37 12.31 -4.59
C ILE A 233 9.57 11.89 -3.35
N LEU A 234 9.64 10.62 -2.92
CA LEU A 234 9.01 10.17 -1.68
C LEU A 234 9.58 10.88 -0.45
N LYS A 235 10.92 11.05 -0.40
CA LYS A 235 11.53 11.81 0.69
C LYS A 235 11.02 13.24 0.70
N ASN A 236 11.11 13.94 -0.43
CA ASN A 236 10.71 15.34 -0.53
C ASN A 236 9.24 15.57 -0.17
N VAL A 237 8.35 14.68 -0.61
CA VAL A 237 6.90 14.81 -0.40
C VAL A 237 6.51 14.46 1.04
N PHE A 238 7.03 13.37 1.59
CA PHE A 238 6.59 12.86 2.90
C PHE A 238 7.47 13.34 4.07
N GLU A 239 8.69 13.87 3.84
CA GLU A 239 9.55 14.41 4.91
C GLU A 239 9.01 15.70 5.54
N ASN A 240 8.20 16.46 4.79
CA ASN A 240 7.58 17.69 5.30
C ASN A 240 6.27 17.43 6.08
N GLN A 241 5.93 16.18 6.29
CA GLN A 241 4.72 15.69 6.94
C GLN A 241 4.99 15.03 8.30
N ASP A 242 6.17 15.28 8.90
CA ASP A 242 6.46 14.73 10.24
C ASP A 242 5.42 15.27 11.23
N PHE A 243 4.46 14.41 11.54
CA PHE A 243 3.35 14.62 12.49
C PHE A 243 3.82 14.47 13.92
#